data_e13bdf9a8f29883bb67f9549473c1da7
#
_entry.id   e13bdf9a8f29883bb67f9549473c1da7
#
_cell.length_a   1.000
_cell.length_b   1.000
_cell.length_c   1.000
_cell.angle_alpha   90.00
_cell.angle_beta   90.00
_cell.angle_gamma   90.00
#
_symmetry.space_group_name_H-M   'P 1'
#
loop_
_entity.id
_entity.type
_entity.pdbx_description
1 polymer ?
#
loop_
_entity_poly.entity_id
_entity_poly.type
_entity_poly.pdbx_seq_one_letter_code
_entity_poly.pdbx_strand_id
1 'polypeptide(L)'
;VVSSTRSQLILTALDRLHLVSQFDVVVCGDMVTRRKPNPEPYLRAAQLLGLAPDDCLVIEDSPTGIRAGKAAGCTVLGYTGSSIRQDISAADFALSDFHLYRQIPLFQNLSPF
;
A
#
# COMPACT_ATOMS: atom_id res chain seq x y z
N VAL A 1 -3.20 -0.84 -6.15
CA VAL A 1 -2.60 -2.05 -5.52
C VAL A 1 -1.15 -2.13 -5.92
N VAL A 2 -0.27 -2.35 -4.95
CA VAL A 2 1.16 -2.56 -5.17
C VAL A 2 1.58 -3.84 -4.48
N SER A 3 1.92 -4.87 -5.26
CA SER A 3 2.21 -6.22 -4.75
C SER A 3 3.53 -6.73 -5.33
N SER A 4 4.26 -7.51 -4.54
CA SER A 4 5.43 -8.26 -5.03
C SER A 4 5.05 -9.54 -5.76
N THR A 5 3.79 -9.93 -5.73
CA THR A 5 3.26 -11.09 -6.42
C THR A 5 3.15 -10.84 -7.94
N ARG A 6 3.22 -11.89 -8.74
CA ARG A 6 3.09 -11.78 -10.20
C ARG A 6 1.70 -11.29 -10.61
N SER A 7 1.65 -10.53 -11.71
CA SER A 7 0.43 -9.91 -12.22
C SER A 7 -0.69 -10.93 -12.49
N GLN A 8 -0.37 -12.10 -13.02
CA GLN A 8 -1.37 -13.14 -13.30
C GLN A 8 -2.14 -13.54 -12.04
N LEU A 9 -1.45 -13.74 -10.91
CA LEU A 9 -2.10 -14.12 -9.66
C LEU A 9 -2.91 -12.97 -9.07
N ILE A 10 -2.37 -11.75 -9.08
CA ILE A 10 -3.05 -10.57 -8.54
C ILE A 10 -4.31 -10.25 -9.36
N LEU A 11 -4.20 -10.21 -10.69
CA LEU A 11 -5.34 -9.91 -11.55
C LEU A 11 -6.43 -10.98 -11.45
N THR A 12 -6.04 -12.26 -11.36
CA THR A 12 -7.00 -13.34 -11.14
C THR A 12 -7.74 -13.20 -9.81
N ALA A 13 -7.00 -12.86 -8.72
CA ALA A 13 -7.62 -12.67 -7.40
C ALA A 13 -8.58 -11.47 -7.40
N LEU A 14 -8.15 -10.33 -7.96
CA LEU A 14 -9.00 -9.14 -8.05
C LEU A 14 -10.24 -9.37 -8.91
N ASP A 15 -10.11 -10.12 -10.00
CA ASP A 15 -11.23 -10.46 -10.87
C ASP A 15 -12.24 -11.35 -10.13
N ARG A 16 -11.78 -12.38 -9.46
CA ARG A 16 -12.66 -13.28 -8.67
C ARG A 16 -13.39 -12.55 -7.54
N LEU A 17 -12.77 -11.53 -6.97
CA LEU A 17 -13.36 -10.70 -5.92
C LEU A 17 -14.20 -9.53 -6.47
N HIS A 18 -14.28 -9.40 -7.79
CA HIS A 18 -14.96 -8.28 -8.48
C HIS A 18 -14.40 -6.90 -8.07
N LEU A 19 -13.07 -6.82 -7.85
CA LEU A 19 -12.40 -5.61 -7.37
C LEU A 19 -11.56 -4.90 -8.43
N VAL A 20 -11.36 -5.49 -9.62
CA VAL A 20 -10.47 -4.90 -10.64
C VAL A 20 -10.82 -3.44 -10.94
N SER A 21 -12.11 -3.15 -11.12
CA SER A 21 -12.59 -1.79 -11.43
C SER A 21 -12.51 -0.81 -10.26
N GLN A 22 -12.20 -1.28 -9.05
CA GLN A 22 -12.08 -0.44 -7.86
C GLN A 22 -10.69 0.20 -7.74
N PHE A 23 -9.73 -0.21 -8.57
CA PHE A 23 -8.35 0.27 -8.51
C PHE A 23 -7.97 0.98 -9.80
N ASP A 24 -7.41 2.19 -9.68
CA ASP A 24 -6.93 2.96 -10.83
C ASP A 24 -5.62 2.39 -11.38
N VAL A 25 -4.78 1.83 -10.51
CA VAL A 25 -3.46 1.31 -10.86
C VAL A 25 -3.19 -0.01 -10.12
N VAL A 26 -2.61 -0.95 -10.83
CA VAL A 26 -2.11 -2.22 -10.28
C VAL A 26 -0.66 -2.38 -10.68
N VAL A 27 0.25 -2.42 -9.69
CA VAL A 27 1.68 -2.67 -9.90
C VAL A 27 2.05 -3.99 -9.25
N CYS A 28 2.58 -4.90 -10.05
CA CYS A 28 2.92 -6.26 -9.61
C CYS A 28 4.42 -6.52 -9.72
N GLY A 29 4.87 -7.62 -9.10
CA GLY A 29 6.30 -7.94 -9.01
C GLY A 29 7.01 -8.12 -10.34
N ASP A 30 6.30 -8.57 -11.37
CA ASP A 30 6.83 -8.73 -12.75
C ASP A 30 6.78 -7.45 -13.58
N MET A 31 6.28 -6.35 -13.02
CA MET A 31 6.18 -5.04 -13.68
C MET A 31 7.30 -4.09 -13.27
N VAL A 32 8.16 -4.50 -12.35
CA VAL A 32 9.28 -3.69 -11.83
C VAL A 32 10.58 -4.48 -11.91
N THR A 33 11.70 -3.76 -11.98
CA THR A 33 13.03 -4.35 -11.97
C THR A 33 13.43 -4.78 -10.58
N ARG A 34 13.11 -3.95 -9.57
CA ARG A 34 13.47 -4.19 -8.17
C ARG A 34 12.21 -4.23 -7.31
N ARG A 35 12.05 -5.33 -6.59
CA ARG A 35 10.93 -5.55 -5.68
C ARG A 35 11.18 -4.89 -4.31
N LYS A 36 10.12 -4.81 -3.50
CA LYS A 36 10.23 -4.39 -2.10
C LYS A 36 11.34 -5.18 -1.39
N PRO A 37 12.17 -4.58 -0.57
CA PRO A 37 12.07 -3.26 0.07
C PRO A 37 12.57 -2.10 -0.79
N ASN A 38 12.93 -2.30 -2.05
CA ASN A 38 13.28 -1.21 -2.95
C ASN A 38 12.05 -0.32 -3.18
N PRO A 39 12.21 1.02 -3.25
CA PRO A 39 11.09 1.93 -3.45
C PRO A 39 10.45 1.87 -4.83
N GLU A 40 11.07 1.21 -5.82
CA GLU A 40 10.62 1.21 -7.22
C GLU A 40 9.13 0.90 -7.38
N PRO A 41 8.53 -0.13 -6.74
CA PRO A 41 7.11 -0.43 -6.92
C PRO A 41 6.20 0.74 -6.53
N TYR A 42 6.49 1.44 -5.44
CA TYR A 42 5.70 2.59 -5.01
C TYR A 42 5.97 3.84 -5.83
N LEU A 43 7.21 4.06 -6.25
CA LEU A 43 7.54 5.15 -7.18
C LEU A 43 6.82 4.95 -8.52
N ARG A 44 6.76 3.70 -9.00
CA ARG A 44 6.03 3.37 -10.23
C ARG A 44 4.54 3.63 -10.09
N ALA A 45 3.94 3.22 -8.97
CA ALA A 45 2.52 3.45 -8.71
C ALA A 45 2.20 4.95 -8.64
N ALA A 46 3.01 5.73 -7.94
CA ALA A 46 2.84 7.18 -7.87
C ALA A 46 2.96 7.84 -9.24
N GLN A 47 3.92 7.41 -10.04
CA GLN A 47 4.10 7.89 -11.42
C GLN A 47 2.85 7.62 -12.27
N LEU A 48 2.32 6.41 -12.21
CA LEU A 48 1.12 6.03 -12.97
C LEU A 48 -0.12 6.76 -12.51
N LEU A 49 -0.20 7.12 -11.22
CA LEU A 49 -1.28 7.95 -10.67
C LEU A 49 -1.09 9.45 -11.00
N GLY A 50 0.07 9.86 -11.46
CA GLY A 50 0.39 11.26 -11.69
C GLY A 50 0.55 12.07 -10.40
N LEU A 51 0.99 11.43 -9.31
CA LEU A 51 1.13 12.04 -7.99
C LEU A 51 2.60 12.03 -7.54
N ALA A 52 2.98 13.02 -6.73
CA ALA A 52 4.24 12.99 -6.00
C ALA A 52 4.15 11.94 -4.87
N PRO A 53 5.24 11.21 -4.55
CA PRO A 53 5.21 10.22 -3.48
C PRO A 53 4.76 10.77 -2.12
N ASP A 54 5.14 12.01 -1.77
CA ASP A 54 4.73 12.64 -0.52
C ASP A 54 3.23 12.99 -0.43
N ASP A 55 2.52 12.95 -1.57
CA ASP A 55 1.06 13.06 -1.63
C ASP A 55 0.36 11.70 -1.57
N CYS A 56 1.11 10.62 -1.39
CA CYS A 56 0.58 9.25 -1.37
C CYS A 56 0.64 8.67 0.04
N LEU A 57 -0.41 7.93 0.40
CA LEU A 57 -0.45 7.09 1.58
C LEU A 57 -0.27 5.63 1.17
N VAL A 58 0.68 4.96 1.77
CA VAL A 58 0.89 3.52 1.64
C VAL A 58 0.28 2.82 2.86
N ILE A 59 -0.50 1.79 2.62
CA ILE A 59 -1.00 0.89 3.67
C ILE A 59 -0.30 -0.45 3.49
N GLU A 60 0.43 -0.88 4.51
CA GLU A 60 1.28 -2.07 4.47
C GLU A 60 1.23 -2.84 5.79
N ASP A 61 1.39 -4.16 5.70
CA ASP A 61 1.45 -5.04 6.87
C ASP A 61 2.83 -5.69 7.06
N SER A 62 3.74 -5.54 6.11
CA SER A 62 5.07 -6.19 6.15
C SER A 62 6.21 -5.19 6.34
N PRO A 63 7.30 -5.58 7.03
CA PRO A 63 8.47 -4.73 7.18
C PRO A 63 9.10 -4.32 5.85
N THR A 64 9.16 -5.22 4.87
CA THR A 64 9.72 -4.93 3.55
C THR A 64 8.88 -3.92 2.78
N GLY A 65 7.55 -4.04 2.84
CA GLY A 65 6.63 -3.10 2.21
C GLY A 65 6.67 -1.72 2.86
N ILE A 66 6.75 -1.66 4.19
CA ILE A 66 6.89 -0.40 4.93
C ILE A 66 8.18 0.31 4.55
N ARG A 67 9.31 -0.41 4.50
CA ARG A 67 10.60 0.16 4.07
C ARG A 67 10.53 0.70 2.64
N ALA A 68 9.90 -0.03 1.74
CA ALA A 68 9.73 0.41 0.35
C ALA A 68 8.91 1.71 0.27
N GLY A 69 7.80 1.80 0.99
CA GLY A 69 6.97 3.01 1.05
C GLY A 69 7.70 4.19 1.63
N LYS A 70 8.43 4.01 2.73
CA LYS A 70 9.25 5.05 3.36
C LYS A 70 10.38 5.51 2.44
N ALA A 71 11.08 4.58 1.80
CA ALA A 71 12.16 4.88 0.86
C ALA A 71 11.65 5.64 -0.37
N ALA A 72 10.41 5.42 -0.77
CA ALA A 72 9.77 6.16 -1.87
C ALA A 72 9.39 7.59 -1.49
N GLY A 73 9.38 7.92 -0.20
CA GLY A 73 8.95 9.23 0.31
C GLY A 73 7.46 9.33 0.62
N CYS A 74 6.76 8.19 0.66
CA CYS A 74 5.34 8.14 1.02
C CYS A 74 5.14 8.18 2.53
N THR A 75 3.97 8.64 2.96
CA THR A 75 3.47 8.37 4.31
C THR A 75 3.03 6.92 4.39
N VAL A 76 3.39 6.20 5.45
CA VAL A 76 3.08 4.77 5.58
C VAL A 76 2.25 4.51 6.82
N LEU A 77 1.12 3.85 6.62
CA LEU A 77 0.25 3.29 7.65
C LEU A 77 0.55 1.79 7.77
N GLY A 78 1.03 1.35 8.92
CA GLY A 78 1.24 -0.06 9.23
C GLY A 78 -0.05 -0.71 9.72
N TYR A 79 -0.53 -1.73 9.01
CA TYR A 79 -1.73 -2.48 9.38
C TYR A 79 -1.37 -3.71 10.20
N THR A 80 -1.94 -3.82 11.41
CA THR A 80 -1.67 -4.92 12.35
C THR A 80 -2.81 -5.93 12.47
N GLY A 81 -3.88 -5.74 11.70
CA GLY A 81 -5.05 -6.63 11.73
C GLY A 81 -4.90 -7.93 10.94
N SER A 82 -3.76 -8.15 10.28
CA SER A 82 -3.46 -9.40 9.56
C SER A 82 -3.34 -10.57 10.52
N SER A 83 -3.62 -11.78 10.03
CA SER A 83 -3.50 -13.02 10.82
C SER A 83 -2.06 -13.33 11.25
N ILE A 84 -1.08 -12.83 10.51
CA ILE A 84 0.34 -12.96 10.82
C ILE A 84 0.84 -11.61 11.33
N ARG A 85 1.33 -11.57 12.57
CA ARG A 85 1.94 -10.38 13.14
C ARG A 85 3.33 -10.17 12.57
N GLN A 86 3.61 -8.93 12.15
CA GLN A 86 4.90 -8.51 11.65
C GLN A 86 5.30 -7.18 12.31
N ASP A 87 6.59 -6.86 12.25
CA ASP A 87 7.11 -5.61 12.77
C ASP A 87 6.74 -4.44 11.85
N ILE A 88 5.88 -3.55 12.34
CA ILE A 88 5.45 -2.33 11.63
C ILE A 88 6.05 -1.06 12.22
N SER A 89 7.08 -1.17 13.09
CA SER A 89 7.61 -0.03 13.86
C SER A 89 8.17 1.10 13.01
N ALA A 90 8.57 0.83 11.78
CA ALA A 90 9.07 1.84 10.84
C ALA A 90 7.96 2.67 10.16
N ALA A 91 6.69 2.30 10.31
CA ALA A 91 5.56 3.05 9.76
C ALA A 91 5.34 4.37 10.51
N ASP A 92 4.71 5.33 9.84
CA ASP A 92 4.36 6.62 10.44
C ASP A 92 3.15 6.49 11.38
N PHE A 93 2.22 5.61 11.06
CA PHE A 93 1.01 5.34 11.83
C PHE A 93 0.76 3.84 11.91
N ALA A 94 -0.05 3.41 12.90
CA ALA A 94 -0.48 2.02 13.07
C ALA A 94 -2.00 1.95 13.13
N LEU A 95 -2.57 0.90 12.52
CA LEU A 95 -4.00 0.64 12.51
C LEU A 95 -4.25 -0.86 12.65
N SER A 96 -5.05 -1.26 13.62
CA SER A 96 -5.40 -2.67 13.85
C SER A 96 -6.73 -3.09 13.21
N ASP A 97 -7.61 -2.15 12.95
CA ASP A 97 -8.93 -2.36 12.37
C ASP A 97 -9.27 -1.15 11.48
N PHE A 98 -9.64 -1.39 10.23
CA PHE A 98 -9.99 -0.31 9.30
C PHE A 98 -11.18 0.51 9.77
N HIS A 99 -12.08 -0.01 10.58
CA HIS A 99 -13.18 0.75 11.18
C HIS A 99 -12.69 1.86 12.12
N LEU A 100 -11.45 1.75 12.62
CA LEU A 100 -10.83 2.74 13.52
C LEU A 100 -10.07 3.84 12.79
N TYR A 101 -10.17 3.92 11.46
CA TYR A 101 -9.37 4.83 10.64
C TYR A 101 -9.44 6.30 11.08
N ARG A 102 -10.58 6.74 11.63
CA ARG A 102 -10.77 8.11 12.11
C ARG A 102 -9.91 8.45 13.33
N GLN A 103 -9.35 7.45 14.02
CA GLN A 103 -8.40 7.67 15.11
C GLN A 103 -7.01 8.09 14.59
N ILE A 104 -6.75 7.89 13.31
CA ILE A 104 -5.52 8.33 12.67
C ILE A 104 -5.67 9.82 12.30
N PRO A 105 -4.75 10.69 12.76
CA PRO A 105 -4.86 12.14 12.52
C PRO A 105 -5.02 12.50 11.03
N LEU A 106 -4.40 11.73 10.16
CA LEU A 106 -4.46 11.90 8.71
C LEU A 106 -5.89 11.86 8.15
N PHE A 107 -6.79 11.10 8.79
CA PHE A 107 -8.16 10.88 8.31
C PHE A 107 -9.22 11.66 9.07
N GLN A 108 -8.86 12.44 10.08
CA GLN A 108 -9.84 13.10 10.95
C GLN A 108 -10.73 14.11 10.22
N ASN A 109 -10.22 14.71 9.15
CA ASN A 109 -10.92 15.73 8.36
C ASN A 109 -11.58 15.17 7.09
N LEU A 110 -11.57 13.85 6.89
CA LEU A 110 -12.23 13.25 5.74
C LEU A 110 -13.74 13.20 5.96
N SER A 111 -14.49 13.57 4.91
CA SER A 111 -15.95 13.39 4.91
C SER A 111 -16.28 11.90 4.96
N PRO A 112 -17.38 11.51 5.63
CA PRO A 112 -17.88 10.14 5.55
C PRO A 112 -18.28 9.82 4.11
N PHE A 113 -18.00 8.59 3.72
CA PHE A 113 -18.39 8.06 2.41
C PHE A 113 -19.90 7.85 2.32
#